data_e31c796343376dc89940ab52a9b35945
#
_entry.id   e31c796343376dc89940ab52a9b35945
#
_cell.length_a   1.000
_cell.length_b   1.000
_cell.length_c   1.000
_cell.angle_alpha   90.00
_cell.angle_beta   90.00
_cell.angle_gamma   90.00
#
_symmetry.space_group_name_H-M   'P 1'
#
loop_
_entity.id
_entity.type
_entity.pdbx_description
1 polymer ?
#
loop_
_entity_poly.entity_id
_entity_poly.type
_entity_poly.pdbx_seq_one_letter_code
_entity_poly.pdbx_strand_id
1 'polypeptide(L)'
;MTEVRTRDIPLNWDVFVTPGIPTVTSDLPPGTKQQKWSPISSTLIYGKRDAVLVDAFITVEQAHALVDWVEASGKNLTTIYVTHGHGDHFFGIGALLDRFPNARAVATPDVVKLMRQQASPDVVANFWSARFPGQIPDRLVIADELEGNVIELEGHDLVVVEVGHTDTDYTTCLHAPSVGLVVAGDVAYNDVHLYLAESNEQTRREWISALDTIESLNPRVVIAGHKRPGNDDSPKIIEETRQYIRDFNRVAEMTTTARELYDKMLELYPDRVNPGLALWLSARAVKG
;
A
#
# COMPACT_ATOMS: atom_id res chain seq x y z
N MET A 1 38.42 -23.07 -5.77
CA MET A 1 37.51 -21.93 -5.84
C MET A 1 36.21 -22.36 -5.22
N THR A 2 35.93 -21.91 -4.01
CA THR A 2 34.67 -22.21 -3.32
C THR A 2 33.56 -21.45 -4.03
N GLU A 3 32.61 -22.14 -4.64
CA GLU A 3 31.41 -21.51 -5.15
C GLU A 3 30.71 -20.80 -3.97
N VAL A 4 30.71 -19.48 -3.98
CA VAL A 4 29.88 -18.67 -3.06
C VAL A 4 28.45 -19.02 -3.39
N ARG A 5 27.76 -19.69 -2.47
CA ARG A 5 26.34 -19.98 -2.63
C ARG A 5 25.59 -18.65 -2.69
N THR A 6 24.61 -18.52 -3.58
CA THR A 6 23.82 -17.31 -3.76
C THR A 6 23.20 -16.79 -2.46
N ARG A 7 22.92 -17.68 -1.49
CA ARG A 7 22.46 -17.36 -0.12
C ARG A 7 23.45 -16.54 0.72
N ASP A 8 24.73 -16.43 0.33
CA ASP A 8 25.73 -15.68 1.08
C ASP A 8 25.74 -14.17 0.74
N ILE A 9 24.95 -13.74 -0.26
CA ILE A 9 24.83 -12.34 -0.65
C ILE A 9 23.52 -11.82 -0.04
N PRO A 10 23.58 -10.84 0.89
CA PRO A 10 22.37 -10.31 1.51
C PRO A 10 21.49 -9.60 0.49
N LEU A 11 20.18 -9.69 0.66
CA LEU A 11 19.23 -8.86 -0.05
C LEU A 11 19.37 -7.40 0.36
N ASN A 12 19.04 -6.51 -0.56
CA ASN A 12 18.89 -5.08 -0.33
C ASN A 12 17.50 -4.64 -0.80
N TRP A 13 17.14 -3.42 -0.49
CA TRP A 13 15.89 -2.83 -0.95
C TRP A 13 16.02 -1.32 -1.13
N ASP A 14 15.21 -0.80 -2.03
CA ASP A 14 14.99 0.63 -2.23
C ASP A 14 13.49 0.92 -2.23
N VAL A 15 13.10 2.13 -1.84
CA VAL A 15 11.71 2.56 -1.75
C VAL A 15 11.49 3.77 -2.64
N PHE A 16 10.54 3.66 -3.56
CA PHE A 16 10.08 4.78 -4.37
C PHE A 16 8.79 5.33 -3.76
N VAL A 17 8.77 6.59 -3.38
CA VAL A 17 7.60 7.26 -2.80
C VAL A 17 7.15 8.37 -3.74
N THR A 18 5.90 8.26 -4.24
CA THR A 18 5.30 9.34 -5.02
C THR A 18 4.72 10.42 -4.10
N PRO A 19 4.74 11.70 -4.49
CA PRO A 19 3.98 12.71 -3.76
C PRO A 19 2.48 12.47 -3.89
N GLY A 20 1.71 13.05 -2.98
CA GLY A 20 0.25 13.07 -3.12
C GLY A 20 -0.18 13.82 -4.37
N ILE A 21 -1.07 13.22 -5.16
CA ILE A 21 -1.57 13.78 -6.43
C ILE A 21 -2.97 14.37 -6.29
N PRO A 22 -3.31 15.47 -7.02
CA PRO A 22 -4.63 16.05 -6.98
C PRO A 22 -5.71 15.07 -7.46
N THR A 23 -6.88 15.10 -6.80
CA THR A 23 -8.08 14.36 -7.24
C THR A 23 -9.20 15.32 -7.62
N VAL A 24 -10.07 14.88 -8.52
CA VAL A 24 -11.33 15.58 -8.83
C VAL A 24 -12.43 15.02 -7.92
N THR A 25 -13.07 15.89 -7.15
CA THR A 25 -14.21 15.54 -6.30
C THR A 25 -15.02 16.76 -5.95
N SER A 26 -16.32 16.59 -5.74
CA SER A 26 -17.21 17.59 -5.14
C SER A 26 -17.35 17.39 -3.62
N ASP A 27 -16.92 16.27 -3.08
CA ASP A 27 -16.98 15.93 -1.65
C ASP A 27 -15.68 16.36 -0.96
N LEU A 28 -15.60 17.64 -0.67
CA LEU A 28 -14.45 18.22 0.02
C LEU A 28 -14.76 18.46 1.49
N PRO A 29 -13.79 18.22 2.40
CA PRO A 29 -13.95 18.65 3.78
C PRO A 29 -14.13 20.17 3.86
N PRO A 30 -14.94 20.66 4.80
CA PRO A 30 -15.21 22.09 4.94
C PRO A 30 -13.92 22.89 5.09
N GLY A 31 -13.84 24.00 4.35
CA GLY A 31 -12.67 24.89 4.36
C GLY A 31 -11.55 24.51 3.40
N THR A 32 -11.63 23.37 2.72
CA THR A 32 -10.66 22.98 1.69
C THR A 32 -11.16 23.29 0.28
N LYS A 33 -10.23 23.55 -0.62
CA LYS A 33 -10.52 23.82 -2.03
C LYS A 33 -10.03 22.73 -2.97
N GLN A 34 -9.23 21.80 -2.45
CA GLN A 34 -8.61 20.72 -3.22
C GLN A 34 -8.42 19.50 -2.33
N GLN A 35 -8.57 18.34 -2.91
CA GLN A 35 -8.24 17.07 -2.30
C GLN A 35 -7.05 16.45 -3.05
N LYS A 36 -6.24 15.70 -2.34
CA LYS A 36 -5.15 14.92 -2.92
C LYS A 36 -5.28 13.46 -2.52
N TRP A 37 -4.88 12.56 -3.41
CA TRP A 37 -4.60 11.18 -3.04
C TRP A 37 -3.36 11.12 -2.16
N SER A 38 -3.26 10.11 -1.32
CA SER A 38 -2.11 9.94 -0.42
C SER A 38 -0.81 9.72 -1.21
N PRO A 39 0.35 10.10 -0.67
CA PRO A 39 1.62 9.58 -1.16
C PRO A 39 1.62 8.05 -1.09
N ILE A 40 2.07 7.40 -2.16
CA ILE A 40 2.14 5.94 -2.26
C ILE A 40 3.60 5.52 -2.37
N SER A 41 3.95 4.37 -1.78
CA SER A 41 5.26 3.76 -1.90
C SER A 41 5.20 2.46 -2.71
N SER A 42 6.28 2.19 -3.43
CA SER A 42 6.59 0.89 -4.01
C SER A 42 7.99 0.47 -3.57
N THR A 43 8.17 -0.81 -3.28
CA THR A 43 9.44 -1.32 -2.73
C THR A 43 10.07 -2.31 -3.71
N LEU A 44 11.32 -2.06 -4.11
CA LEU A 44 12.13 -2.99 -4.87
C LEU A 44 13.06 -3.75 -3.93
N ILE A 45 12.84 -5.06 -3.77
CA ILE A 45 13.72 -5.95 -3.01
C ILE A 45 14.62 -6.66 -4.04
N TYR A 46 15.94 -6.64 -3.84
CA TYR A 46 16.84 -7.18 -4.84
C TYR A 46 18.07 -7.87 -4.26
N GLY A 47 18.53 -8.87 -4.99
CA GLY A 47 19.80 -9.54 -4.79
C GLY A 47 20.91 -8.97 -5.69
N LYS A 48 21.80 -9.82 -6.14
CA LYS A 48 22.88 -9.42 -7.05
C LYS A 48 22.37 -9.05 -8.44
N ARG A 49 21.42 -9.83 -8.99
CA ARG A 49 20.93 -9.70 -10.38
C ARG A 49 19.44 -9.43 -10.44
N ASP A 50 18.68 -10.18 -9.66
CA ASP A 50 17.24 -10.27 -9.77
C ASP A 50 16.55 -9.41 -8.70
N ALA A 51 15.32 -9.00 -8.97
CA ALA A 51 14.52 -8.17 -8.08
C ALA A 51 13.05 -8.58 -8.08
N VAL A 52 12.40 -8.32 -6.94
CA VAL A 52 10.94 -8.37 -6.72
C VAL A 52 10.46 -6.96 -6.40
N LEU A 53 9.45 -6.49 -7.11
CA LEU A 53 8.78 -5.22 -6.85
C LEU A 53 7.51 -5.49 -6.04
N VAL A 54 7.24 -4.67 -5.03
CA VAL A 54 6.01 -4.75 -4.24
C VAL A 54 5.19 -3.50 -4.50
N ASP A 55 3.98 -3.71 -4.98
CA ASP A 55 2.98 -2.73 -5.39
C ASP A 55 3.37 -1.85 -6.59
N ALA A 56 2.35 -1.36 -7.30
CA ALA A 56 2.48 -0.51 -8.49
C ALA A 56 1.38 0.56 -8.45
N PHE A 57 1.69 1.77 -8.79
CA PHE A 57 0.85 2.96 -8.57
C PHE A 57 -0.46 3.03 -9.40
N ILE A 58 -1.16 4.18 -9.32
CA ILE A 58 -2.47 4.40 -9.93
C ILE A 58 -2.37 4.87 -11.38
N THR A 59 -1.64 6.00 -11.61
CA THR A 59 -1.74 6.76 -12.85
C THR A 59 -0.68 6.36 -13.85
N VAL A 60 -0.95 6.64 -15.13
CA VAL A 60 0.01 6.43 -16.22
C VAL A 60 1.34 7.12 -15.93
N GLU A 61 1.32 8.36 -15.46
CA GLU A 61 2.55 9.12 -15.14
C GLU A 61 3.33 8.44 -14.01
N GLN A 62 2.66 8.04 -12.93
CA GLN A 62 3.31 7.33 -11.81
C GLN A 62 3.86 5.96 -12.24
N ALA A 63 3.11 5.23 -13.08
CA ALA A 63 3.55 3.94 -13.60
C ALA A 63 4.81 4.07 -14.46
N HIS A 64 4.90 5.07 -15.33
CA HIS A 64 6.11 5.33 -16.12
C HIS A 64 7.29 5.73 -15.24
N ALA A 65 7.08 6.60 -14.26
CA ALA A 65 8.13 6.97 -13.32
C ALA A 65 8.65 5.76 -12.51
N LEU A 66 7.75 4.82 -12.16
CA LEU A 66 8.12 3.57 -11.50
C LEU A 66 8.93 2.66 -12.44
N VAL A 67 8.53 2.54 -13.71
CA VAL A 67 9.28 1.80 -14.73
C VAL A 67 10.71 2.34 -14.86
N ASP A 68 10.86 3.65 -15.02
CA ASP A 68 12.16 4.32 -15.15
C ASP A 68 13.05 4.08 -13.90
N TRP A 69 12.43 4.14 -12.72
CA TRP A 69 13.13 3.91 -11.46
C TRP A 69 13.59 2.45 -11.31
N VAL A 70 12.75 1.47 -11.65
CA VAL A 70 13.13 0.05 -11.63
C VAL A 70 14.21 -0.23 -12.66
N GLU A 71 14.12 0.34 -13.87
CA GLU A 71 15.15 0.21 -14.91
C GLU A 71 16.50 0.78 -14.47
N ALA A 72 16.49 1.96 -13.82
CA ALA A 72 17.70 2.60 -13.31
C ALA A 72 18.42 1.78 -12.23
N SER A 73 17.72 0.84 -11.54
CA SER A 73 18.35 -0.09 -10.60
C SER A 73 19.33 -1.05 -11.28
N GLY A 74 19.19 -1.26 -12.59
CA GLY A 74 19.97 -2.24 -13.36
C GLY A 74 19.69 -3.70 -12.99
N LYS A 75 18.59 -3.95 -12.25
CA LYS A 75 18.20 -5.29 -11.84
C LYS A 75 17.23 -5.93 -12.84
N ASN A 76 17.26 -7.25 -12.91
CA ASN A 76 16.29 -8.02 -13.66
C ASN A 76 15.03 -8.20 -12.81
N LEU A 77 13.95 -7.50 -13.15
CA LEU A 77 12.66 -7.65 -12.48
C LEU A 77 12.07 -9.01 -12.83
N THR A 78 11.87 -9.88 -11.83
CA THR A 78 11.31 -11.23 -12.01
C THR A 78 9.86 -11.31 -11.57
N THR A 79 9.50 -10.54 -10.55
CA THR A 79 8.18 -10.64 -9.93
C THR A 79 7.69 -9.26 -9.50
N ILE A 80 6.40 -9.01 -9.69
CA ILE A 80 5.65 -7.88 -9.13
C ILE A 80 4.64 -8.50 -8.18
N TYR A 81 4.78 -8.22 -6.89
CA TYR A 81 3.86 -8.69 -5.86
C TYR A 81 2.88 -7.59 -5.48
N VAL A 82 1.58 -7.95 -5.33
CA VAL A 82 0.52 -7.02 -4.91
C VAL A 82 0.07 -7.37 -3.50
N THR A 83 0.14 -6.41 -2.58
CA THR A 83 -0.16 -6.61 -1.16
C THR A 83 -1.66 -6.75 -0.88
N HIS A 84 -2.50 -5.97 -1.57
CA HIS A 84 -3.96 -5.97 -1.43
C HIS A 84 -4.65 -5.44 -2.69
N GLY A 85 -5.97 -5.48 -2.72
CA GLY A 85 -6.74 -5.31 -3.95
C GLY A 85 -7.05 -3.87 -4.38
N HIS A 86 -6.65 -2.82 -3.66
CA HIS A 86 -6.90 -1.44 -4.08
C HIS A 86 -6.13 -1.04 -5.33
N GLY A 87 -6.78 -0.28 -6.23
CA GLY A 87 -6.24 0.06 -7.55
C GLY A 87 -4.94 0.83 -7.53
N ASP A 88 -4.69 1.60 -6.47
CA ASP A 88 -3.46 2.37 -6.28
C ASP A 88 -2.23 1.52 -5.95
N HIS A 89 -2.41 0.23 -5.75
CA HIS A 89 -1.32 -0.73 -5.55
C HIS A 89 -1.04 -1.61 -6.77
N PHE A 90 -1.89 -1.57 -7.83
CA PHE A 90 -1.67 -2.49 -8.96
C PHE A 90 -1.97 -1.95 -10.37
N PHE A 91 -2.57 -0.79 -10.54
CA PHE A 91 -2.94 -0.29 -11.87
C PHE A 91 -1.74 -0.08 -12.79
N GLY A 92 -0.56 0.22 -12.24
CA GLY A 92 0.68 0.39 -12.99
C GLY A 92 1.34 -0.89 -13.51
N ILE A 93 0.83 -2.08 -13.15
CA ILE A 93 1.43 -3.38 -13.55
C ILE A 93 1.59 -3.48 -15.08
N GLY A 94 0.60 -2.97 -15.84
CA GLY A 94 0.64 -3.05 -17.30
C GLY A 94 1.88 -2.43 -17.91
N ALA A 95 2.28 -1.23 -17.46
CA ALA A 95 3.47 -0.54 -17.93
C ALA A 95 4.77 -1.27 -17.54
N LEU A 96 4.81 -1.84 -16.32
CA LEU A 96 5.94 -2.64 -15.86
C LEU A 96 6.13 -3.89 -16.73
N LEU A 97 5.06 -4.64 -17.03
CA LEU A 97 5.14 -5.84 -17.86
C LEU A 97 5.48 -5.53 -19.32
N ASP A 98 5.10 -4.36 -19.85
CA ASP A 98 5.50 -3.93 -21.18
C ASP A 98 7.01 -3.71 -21.27
N ARG A 99 7.63 -3.18 -20.20
CA ARG A 99 9.07 -2.95 -20.12
C ARG A 99 9.86 -4.19 -19.68
N PHE A 100 9.28 -5.00 -18.80
CA PHE A 100 9.88 -6.21 -18.23
C PHE A 100 9.03 -7.46 -18.57
N PRO A 101 9.00 -7.89 -19.84
CA PRO A 101 8.07 -8.93 -20.31
C PRO A 101 8.32 -10.33 -19.72
N ASN A 102 9.45 -10.55 -19.06
CA ASN A 102 9.76 -11.79 -18.37
C ASN A 102 9.33 -11.77 -16.89
N ALA A 103 8.89 -10.64 -16.38
CA ALA A 103 8.35 -10.53 -15.03
C ALA A 103 6.95 -11.14 -14.94
N ARG A 104 6.59 -11.63 -13.76
CA ARG A 104 5.23 -12.09 -13.45
C ARG A 104 4.62 -11.20 -12.37
N ALA A 105 3.39 -10.79 -12.56
CA ALA A 105 2.60 -10.17 -11.50
C ALA A 105 1.86 -11.26 -10.72
N VAL A 106 2.01 -11.29 -9.40
CA VAL A 106 1.41 -12.32 -8.53
C VAL A 106 0.79 -11.69 -7.27
N ALA A 107 -0.28 -12.31 -6.77
CA ALA A 107 -0.92 -11.99 -5.50
C ALA A 107 -1.60 -13.24 -4.94
N THR A 108 -2.07 -13.20 -3.69
CA THR A 108 -2.90 -14.29 -3.17
C THR A 108 -4.23 -14.39 -3.91
N PRO A 109 -4.89 -15.56 -3.94
CA PRO A 109 -6.16 -15.74 -4.68
C PRO A 109 -7.25 -14.74 -4.27
N ASP A 110 -7.35 -14.40 -2.98
CA ASP A 110 -8.36 -13.46 -2.49
C ASP A 110 -8.01 -12.01 -2.90
N VAL A 111 -6.75 -11.63 -2.87
CA VAL A 111 -6.29 -10.32 -3.42
C VAL A 111 -6.59 -10.24 -4.92
N VAL A 112 -6.31 -11.29 -5.70
CA VAL A 112 -6.65 -11.35 -7.14
C VAL A 112 -8.15 -11.13 -7.38
N LYS A 113 -9.00 -11.70 -6.52
CA LYS A 113 -10.45 -11.50 -6.59
C LYS A 113 -10.83 -10.02 -6.37
N LEU A 114 -10.24 -9.35 -5.38
CA LEU A 114 -10.46 -7.92 -5.14
C LEU A 114 -9.90 -7.06 -6.27
N MET A 115 -8.74 -7.38 -6.82
CA MET A 115 -8.20 -6.69 -7.99
C MET A 115 -9.19 -6.72 -9.16
N ARG A 116 -9.85 -7.86 -9.42
CA ARG A 116 -10.89 -7.96 -10.46
C ARG A 116 -12.10 -7.05 -10.18
N GLN A 117 -12.48 -6.89 -8.91
CA GLN A 117 -13.56 -5.98 -8.52
C GLN A 117 -13.14 -4.52 -8.75
N GLN A 118 -11.96 -4.12 -8.31
CA GLN A 118 -11.42 -2.77 -8.48
C GLN A 118 -11.19 -2.41 -9.96
N ALA A 119 -10.80 -3.37 -10.78
CA ALA A 119 -10.63 -3.20 -12.22
C ALA A 119 -11.93 -3.39 -13.02
N SER A 120 -13.08 -3.60 -12.36
CA SER A 120 -14.36 -3.71 -13.07
C SER A 120 -14.73 -2.39 -13.76
N PRO A 121 -15.39 -2.42 -14.93
CA PRO A 121 -15.74 -1.21 -15.68
C PRO A 121 -16.50 -0.17 -14.84
N ASP A 122 -17.40 -0.61 -13.97
CA ASP A 122 -18.19 0.28 -13.12
C ASP A 122 -17.34 0.98 -12.06
N VAL A 123 -16.44 0.26 -11.38
CA VAL A 123 -15.55 0.85 -10.37
C VAL A 123 -14.52 1.76 -11.04
N VAL A 124 -13.96 1.34 -12.17
CA VAL A 124 -13.02 2.18 -12.93
C VAL A 124 -13.69 3.48 -13.38
N ALA A 125 -14.89 3.42 -13.95
CA ALA A 125 -15.58 4.61 -14.42
C ALA A 125 -16.02 5.54 -13.29
N ASN A 126 -16.68 4.98 -12.25
CA ASN A 126 -17.37 5.77 -11.23
C ASN A 126 -16.49 6.16 -10.04
N PHE A 127 -15.40 5.45 -9.79
CA PHE A 127 -14.48 5.75 -8.69
C PHE A 127 -13.14 6.27 -9.19
N TRP A 128 -12.40 5.50 -9.99
CA TRP A 128 -11.03 5.82 -10.36
C TRP A 128 -10.94 6.91 -11.43
N SER A 129 -11.60 6.73 -12.58
CA SER A 129 -11.58 7.72 -13.67
C SER A 129 -12.30 9.01 -13.30
N ALA A 130 -13.31 8.95 -12.42
CA ALA A 130 -13.96 10.14 -11.88
C ALA A 130 -13.01 11.01 -11.05
N ARG A 131 -12.08 10.39 -10.30
CA ARG A 131 -11.06 11.08 -9.50
C ARG A 131 -9.81 11.45 -10.26
N PHE A 132 -9.45 10.66 -11.25
CA PHE A 132 -8.24 10.79 -12.07
C PHE A 132 -8.58 10.80 -13.57
N PRO A 133 -9.36 11.81 -14.06
CA PRO A 133 -9.83 11.82 -15.44
C PRO A 133 -8.66 11.82 -16.44
N GLY A 134 -8.67 10.82 -17.34
CA GLY A 134 -7.64 10.64 -18.36
C GLY A 134 -6.27 10.16 -17.85
N GLN A 135 -6.17 9.75 -16.57
CA GLN A 135 -4.91 9.34 -15.97
C GLN A 135 -4.85 7.84 -15.64
N ILE A 136 -5.99 7.14 -15.65
CA ILE A 136 -6.02 5.69 -15.39
C ILE A 136 -5.50 4.96 -16.63
N PRO A 137 -4.62 3.96 -16.49
CA PRO A 137 -4.14 3.17 -17.63
C PRO A 137 -5.29 2.48 -18.37
N ASP A 138 -5.24 2.48 -19.70
CA ASP A 138 -6.25 1.82 -20.54
C ASP A 138 -6.25 0.31 -20.37
N ARG A 139 -5.09 -0.28 -20.04
CA ARG A 139 -4.92 -1.72 -19.79
C ARG A 139 -4.60 -1.99 -18.33
N LEU A 140 -5.60 -2.43 -17.58
CA LEU A 140 -5.43 -2.91 -16.21
C LEU A 140 -5.12 -4.42 -16.24
N VAL A 141 -3.99 -4.79 -15.66
CA VAL A 141 -3.55 -6.18 -15.58
C VAL A 141 -3.86 -6.73 -14.20
N ILE A 142 -4.52 -7.88 -14.17
CA ILE A 142 -4.77 -8.63 -12.94
C ILE A 142 -3.61 -9.59 -12.74
N ALA A 143 -3.10 -9.67 -11.53
CA ALA A 143 -2.04 -10.60 -11.17
C ALA A 143 -2.50 -12.07 -11.29
N ASP A 144 -1.55 -12.96 -11.53
CA ASP A 144 -1.75 -14.40 -11.38
C ASP A 144 -1.86 -14.78 -9.91
N GLU A 145 -2.57 -15.85 -9.63
CA GLU A 145 -2.66 -16.42 -8.29
C GLU A 145 -1.30 -17.03 -7.90
N LEU A 146 -0.76 -16.61 -6.75
CA LEU A 146 0.46 -17.18 -6.20
C LEU A 146 0.18 -18.58 -5.64
N GLU A 147 0.95 -19.57 -6.08
CA GLU A 147 0.92 -20.90 -5.49
C GLU A 147 1.76 -20.92 -4.20
N GLY A 148 1.11 -21.24 -3.08
CA GLY A 148 1.73 -21.17 -1.76
C GLY A 148 1.87 -19.74 -1.25
N ASN A 149 2.88 -19.49 -0.41
CA ASN A 149 3.10 -18.21 0.25
C ASN A 149 4.56 -17.75 0.20
N VAL A 150 5.36 -18.25 -0.72
CA VAL A 150 6.78 -17.90 -0.81
C VAL A 150 7.13 -17.48 -2.23
N ILE A 151 7.83 -16.36 -2.35
CA ILE A 151 8.50 -15.91 -3.55
C ILE A 151 9.99 -16.06 -3.32
N GLU A 152 10.67 -16.88 -4.13
CA GLU A 152 12.11 -17.04 -4.04
C GLU A 152 12.84 -15.91 -4.76
N LEU A 153 13.83 -15.31 -4.12
CA LEU A 153 14.74 -14.34 -4.70
C LEU A 153 16.19 -14.71 -4.40
N GLU A 154 16.90 -15.22 -5.39
CA GLU A 154 18.32 -15.62 -5.31
C GLU A 154 18.65 -16.49 -4.08
N GLY A 155 17.77 -17.46 -3.77
CA GLY A 155 17.91 -18.39 -2.66
C GLY A 155 17.43 -17.88 -1.30
N HIS A 156 16.83 -16.69 -1.26
CA HIS A 156 16.13 -16.14 -0.10
C HIS A 156 14.63 -16.27 -0.27
N ASP A 157 13.95 -16.64 0.79
CA ASP A 157 12.50 -16.69 0.83
C ASP A 157 11.92 -15.29 1.17
N LEU A 158 11.03 -14.78 0.33
CA LEU A 158 10.15 -13.68 0.63
C LEU A 158 8.78 -14.29 0.96
N VAL A 159 8.37 -14.16 2.21
CA VAL A 159 7.19 -14.85 2.74
C VAL A 159 5.98 -13.92 2.71
N VAL A 160 4.93 -14.33 2.02
CA VAL A 160 3.63 -13.67 2.06
C VAL A 160 2.94 -14.01 3.36
N VAL A 161 2.53 -12.99 4.10
CA VAL A 161 1.81 -13.12 5.38
C VAL A 161 0.42 -12.53 5.22
N GLU A 162 -0.59 -13.37 5.29
CA GLU A 162 -1.98 -12.94 5.30
C GLU A 162 -2.33 -12.37 6.67
N VAL A 163 -2.90 -11.17 6.72
CA VAL A 163 -3.20 -10.46 7.95
C VAL A 163 -4.70 -10.18 8.14
N GLY A 164 -5.52 -10.51 7.14
CA GLY A 164 -6.97 -10.35 7.20
C GLY A 164 -7.44 -8.97 6.79
N HIS A 165 -8.38 -8.38 7.56
CA HIS A 165 -8.94 -7.08 7.26
C HIS A 165 -8.06 -5.94 7.81
N THR A 166 -7.80 -4.93 6.97
CA THR A 166 -7.16 -3.67 7.37
C THR A 166 -7.96 -2.48 6.82
N ASP A 167 -7.44 -1.73 5.88
CA ASP A 167 -8.16 -0.72 5.10
C ASP A 167 -9.15 -1.35 4.12
N THR A 168 -8.92 -2.61 3.74
CA THR A 168 -9.82 -3.49 2.98
C THR A 168 -9.67 -4.95 3.44
N ASP A 169 -10.45 -5.86 2.86
CA ASP A 169 -10.39 -7.29 3.14
C ASP A 169 -9.15 -7.97 2.51
N TYR A 170 -8.75 -9.11 3.07
CA TYR A 170 -7.70 -10.00 2.55
C TYR A 170 -6.34 -9.34 2.33
N THR A 171 -6.00 -8.36 3.14
CA THR A 171 -4.71 -7.68 3.07
C THR A 171 -3.57 -8.63 3.46
N THR A 172 -2.45 -8.45 2.80
CA THR A 172 -1.22 -9.21 3.03
C THR A 172 -0.03 -8.27 3.17
N CYS A 173 1.07 -8.78 3.73
CA CYS A 173 2.36 -8.12 3.67
C CYS A 173 3.42 -9.08 3.14
N LEU A 174 4.56 -8.55 2.67
CA LEU A 174 5.70 -9.35 2.23
C LEU A 174 6.83 -9.24 3.23
N HIS A 175 7.22 -10.37 3.83
CA HIS A 175 8.30 -10.47 4.82
C HIS A 175 9.56 -11.06 4.19
N ALA A 176 10.68 -10.38 4.30
CA ALA A 176 12.00 -10.87 3.94
C ALA A 176 12.81 -11.16 5.21
N PRO A 177 12.72 -12.39 5.79
CA PRO A 177 13.32 -12.73 7.09
C PRO A 177 14.83 -12.53 7.12
N SER A 178 15.52 -12.82 6.03
CA SER A 178 16.98 -12.74 5.94
C SER A 178 17.55 -11.34 6.20
N VAL A 179 16.73 -10.30 5.96
CA VAL A 179 17.10 -8.92 6.18
C VAL A 179 16.21 -8.19 7.19
N GLY A 180 15.24 -8.89 7.79
CA GLY A 180 14.32 -8.33 8.80
C GLY A 180 13.44 -7.22 8.24
N LEU A 181 13.05 -7.31 6.96
CA LEU A 181 12.21 -6.36 6.28
C LEU A 181 10.77 -6.86 6.19
N VAL A 182 9.81 -6.00 6.51
CA VAL A 182 8.39 -6.19 6.20
C VAL A 182 7.93 -5.05 5.29
N VAL A 183 7.46 -5.37 4.09
CA VAL A 183 6.71 -4.45 3.24
C VAL A 183 5.24 -4.64 3.59
N ALA A 184 4.71 -3.69 4.34
CA ALA A 184 3.43 -3.85 5.03
C ALA A 184 2.22 -3.51 4.15
N GLY A 185 2.41 -2.86 2.98
CA GLY A 185 1.27 -2.29 2.28
C GLY A 185 0.49 -1.37 3.22
N ASP A 186 -0.83 -1.45 3.16
CA ASP A 186 -1.72 -0.61 3.97
C ASP A 186 -2.06 -1.17 5.35
N VAL A 187 -1.36 -2.23 5.78
CA VAL A 187 -1.41 -2.68 7.19
C VAL A 187 -0.87 -1.61 8.13
N ALA A 188 0.20 -0.90 7.71
CA ALA A 188 0.80 0.20 8.47
C ALA A 188 0.91 1.47 7.61
N TYR A 189 0.72 2.62 8.25
CA TYR A 189 0.81 3.95 7.64
C TYR A 189 1.94 4.76 8.28
N ASN A 190 2.65 5.54 7.48
CA ASN A 190 3.79 6.32 7.95
C ASN A 190 3.52 7.83 7.78
N ASP A 191 3.02 8.44 8.84
CA ASP A 191 2.73 9.88 8.92
C ASP A 191 1.72 10.39 7.85
N VAL A 192 0.81 9.50 7.46
CA VAL A 192 -0.34 9.76 6.58
C VAL A 192 -1.61 9.43 7.38
N HIS A 193 -2.69 10.18 7.19
CA HIS A 193 -3.99 9.80 7.74
C HIS A 193 -4.46 8.48 7.13
N LEU A 194 -4.93 7.56 7.98
CA LEU A 194 -5.38 6.24 7.56
C LEU A 194 -6.70 6.32 6.78
N TYR A 195 -6.83 5.46 5.78
CA TYR A 195 -8.10 5.21 5.11
C TYR A 195 -8.89 4.14 5.89
N LEU A 196 -9.92 4.57 6.60
CA LEU A 196 -10.76 3.72 7.47
C LEU A 196 -12.20 3.61 6.92
N ALA A 197 -12.44 4.08 5.68
CA ALA A 197 -13.80 4.18 5.15
C ALA A 197 -14.44 2.82 4.86
N GLU A 198 -13.68 1.77 4.61
CA GLU A 198 -14.16 0.41 4.40
C GLU A 198 -14.17 -0.42 5.69
N SER A 199 -13.97 0.22 6.85
CA SER A 199 -13.93 -0.46 8.14
C SER A 199 -15.09 -0.06 9.04
N ASN A 200 -15.41 -0.95 9.96
CA ASN A 200 -16.30 -0.71 11.10
C ASN A 200 -15.52 -0.96 12.40
N GLU A 201 -16.17 -0.80 13.57
CA GLU A 201 -15.50 -0.97 14.87
C GLU A 201 -14.91 -2.38 15.05
N GLN A 202 -15.59 -3.43 14.56
CA GLN A 202 -15.09 -4.81 14.66
C GLN A 202 -13.88 -5.00 13.74
N THR A 203 -13.96 -4.58 12.47
CA THR A 203 -12.85 -4.78 11.53
C THR A 203 -11.65 -3.88 11.85
N ARG A 204 -11.84 -2.74 12.51
CA ARG A 204 -10.72 -1.96 13.07
C ARG A 204 -10.02 -2.66 14.25
N ARG A 205 -10.74 -3.51 15.02
CA ARG A 205 -10.10 -4.41 16.00
C ARG A 205 -9.29 -5.51 15.31
N GLU A 206 -9.80 -6.05 14.22
CA GLU A 206 -9.08 -7.01 13.38
C GLU A 206 -7.81 -6.38 12.78
N TRP A 207 -7.87 -5.13 12.34
CA TRP A 207 -6.69 -4.40 11.89
C TRP A 207 -5.62 -4.25 13.00
N ILE A 208 -6.02 -3.99 14.24
CA ILE A 208 -5.07 -3.99 15.37
C ILE A 208 -4.42 -5.37 15.51
N SER A 209 -5.15 -6.46 15.33
CA SER A 209 -4.59 -7.82 15.35
C SER A 209 -3.65 -8.08 14.16
N ALA A 210 -3.93 -7.50 12.99
CA ALA A 210 -3.02 -7.52 11.85
C ALA A 210 -1.68 -6.83 12.17
N LEU A 211 -1.72 -5.70 12.87
CA LEU A 211 -0.52 -5.01 13.37
C LEU A 211 0.26 -5.86 14.37
N ASP A 212 -0.43 -6.59 15.26
CA ASP A 212 0.21 -7.53 16.20
C ASP A 212 0.89 -8.68 15.42
N THR A 213 0.30 -9.13 14.32
CA THR A 213 0.87 -10.16 13.45
C THR A 213 2.19 -9.69 12.85
N ILE A 214 2.24 -8.51 12.22
CA ILE A 214 3.50 -8.02 11.64
C ILE A 214 4.55 -7.67 12.70
N GLU A 215 4.14 -7.20 13.89
CA GLU A 215 5.04 -6.97 15.02
C GLU A 215 5.69 -8.26 15.51
N SER A 216 4.94 -9.39 15.51
CA SER A 216 5.44 -10.71 15.92
C SER A 216 6.54 -11.25 15.00
N LEU A 217 6.65 -10.76 13.76
CA LEU A 217 7.73 -11.08 12.83
C LEU A 217 9.06 -10.45 13.26
N ASN A 218 9.04 -9.60 14.29
CA ASN A 218 10.20 -8.89 14.83
C ASN A 218 11.01 -8.13 13.76
N PRO A 219 10.35 -7.27 12.95
CA PRO A 219 11.00 -6.60 11.83
C PRO A 219 11.99 -5.54 12.32
N ARG A 220 13.08 -5.36 11.57
CA ARG A 220 14.01 -4.23 11.74
C ARG A 220 13.59 -3.02 10.93
N VAL A 221 12.84 -3.25 9.85
CA VAL A 221 12.36 -2.25 8.90
C VAL A 221 10.92 -2.60 8.52
N VAL A 222 10.03 -1.61 8.49
CA VAL A 222 8.65 -1.74 8.06
C VAL A 222 8.33 -0.64 7.06
N ILE A 223 8.01 -1.02 5.83
CA ILE A 223 7.66 -0.08 4.77
C ILE A 223 6.14 -0.04 4.64
N ALA A 224 5.56 1.14 4.84
CA ALA A 224 4.14 1.39 4.68
C ALA A 224 3.79 1.61 3.20
N GLY A 225 2.61 1.18 2.75
CA GLY A 225 2.07 1.47 1.41
C GLY A 225 1.82 2.98 1.21
N HIS A 226 1.37 3.66 2.26
CA HIS A 226 1.25 5.11 2.31
C HIS A 226 2.22 5.71 3.32
N LYS A 227 3.15 6.52 2.84
CA LYS A 227 4.14 7.19 3.70
C LYS A 227 4.45 8.61 3.27
N ARG A 228 4.75 9.48 4.23
CA ARG A 228 5.30 10.81 3.93
C ARG A 228 6.66 10.66 3.25
N PRO A 229 6.90 11.32 2.09
CA PRO A 229 8.22 11.33 1.48
C PRO A 229 9.30 11.82 2.46
N GLY A 230 10.42 11.09 2.49
CA GLY A 230 11.58 11.42 3.34
C GLY A 230 11.53 10.87 4.77
N ASN A 231 10.42 10.28 5.23
CA ASN A 231 10.38 9.60 6.51
C ASN A 231 11.21 8.30 6.48
N ASP A 232 11.74 7.92 7.64
CA ASP A 232 12.40 6.62 7.82
C ASP A 232 11.38 5.46 7.80
N ASP A 233 11.89 4.23 7.72
CA ASP A 233 11.09 2.99 7.72
C ASP A 233 11.24 2.23 9.05
N SER A 234 11.22 2.97 10.15
CA SER A 234 11.30 2.42 11.51
C SER A 234 10.06 1.59 11.85
N PRO A 235 10.19 0.44 12.52
CA PRO A 235 9.06 -0.36 13.02
C PRO A 235 8.11 0.39 13.98
N LYS A 236 8.48 1.57 14.48
CA LYS A 236 7.61 2.42 15.31
C LYS A 236 6.26 2.71 14.64
N ILE A 237 6.19 2.70 13.31
CA ILE A 237 4.95 2.96 12.57
C ILE A 237 3.85 1.94 12.88
N ILE A 238 4.20 0.74 13.35
CA ILE A 238 3.23 -0.28 13.80
C ILE A 238 2.43 0.28 14.98
N GLU A 239 3.10 0.77 16.03
CA GLU A 239 2.41 1.35 17.21
C GLU A 239 1.76 2.69 16.87
N GLU A 240 2.38 3.52 16.02
CA GLU A 240 1.79 4.79 15.58
C GLU A 240 0.49 4.58 14.79
N THR A 241 0.39 3.50 13.98
CA THR A 241 -0.84 3.10 13.27
C THR A 241 -1.87 2.57 14.26
N ARG A 242 -1.46 1.68 15.16
CA ARG A 242 -2.33 1.11 16.21
C ARG A 242 -2.94 2.21 17.08
N GLN A 243 -2.13 3.18 17.51
CA GLN A 243 -2.60 4.31 18.32
C GLN A 243 -3.58 5.20 17.56
N TYR A 244 -3.34 5.45 16.27
CA TYR A 244 -4.27 6.20 15.42
C TYR A 244 -5.64 5.52 15.34
N ILE A 245 -5.69 4.20 15.14
CA ILE A 245 -6.94 3.44 15.09
C ILE A 245 -7.69 3.52 16.43
N ARG A 246 -6.98 3.38 17.57
CA ARG A 246 -7.57 3.52 18.90
C ARG A 246 -8.15 4.92 19.12
N ASP A 247 -7.42 5.95 18.74
CA ASP A 247 -7.86 7.35 18.87
C ASP A 247 -9.05 7.64 17.95
N PHE A 248 -9.03 7.14 16.72
CA PHE A 248 -10.17 7.28 15.80
C PHE A 248 -11.44 6.64 16.38
N ASN A 249 -11.35 5.43 16.94
CA ASN A 249 -12.48 4.77 17.60
C ASN A 249 -13.01 5.61 18.77
N ARG A 250 -12.12 6.04 19.66
CA ARG A 250 -12.48 6.88 20.82
C ARG A 250 -13.13 8.20 20.40
N VAL A 251 -12.60 8.87 19.40
CA VAL A 251 -13.15 10.14 18.88
C VAL A 251 -14.49 9.89 18.18
N ALA A 252 -14.62 8.78 17.45
CA ALA A 252 -15.89 8.40 16.83
C ALA A 252 -17.00 8.20 17.86
N GLU A 253 -16.72 7.61 19.02
CA GLU A 253 -17.71 7.48 20.10
C GLU A 253 -18.14 8.83 20.70
N MET A 254 -17.23 9.82 20.73
CA MET A 254 -17.42 11.14 21.36
C MET A 254 -18.04 12.19 20.44
N THR A 255 -18.22 11.88 19.16
CA THR A 255 -18.68 12.82 18.12
C THR A 255 -20.00 12.34 17.50
N THR A 256 -20.80 13.29 16.98
CA THR A 256 -22.09 12.98 16.36
C THR A 256 -22.10 13.18 14.84
N THR A 257 -21.18 13.99 14.33
CA THR A 257 -21.10 14.32 12.90
C THR A 257 -19.73 13.99 12.30
N ALA A 258 -19.69 13.77 11.00
CA ALA A 258 -18.44 13.58 10.26
C ALA A 258 -17.50 14.79 10.43
N ARG A 259 -18.05 16.00 10.48
CA ARG A 259 -17.26 17.22 10.69
C ARG A 259 -16.58 17.25 12.05
N GLU A 260 -17.31 16.93 13.12
CA GLU A 260 -16.73 16.88 14.48
C GLU A 260 -15.64 15.83 14.59
N LEU A 261 -15.84 14.63 14.01
CA LEU A 261 -14.85 13.57 13.99
C LEU A 261 -13.60 14.01 13.23
N TYR A 262 -13.79 14.58 12.04
CA TYR A 262 -12.70 15.09 11.20
C TYR A 262 -11.87 16.16 11.93
N ASP A 263 -12.53 17.19 12.49
CA ASP A 263 -11.85 18.30 13.18
C ASP A 263 -11.06 17.81 14.40
N LYS A 264 -11.64 16.89 15.21
CA LYS A 264 -10.95 16.33 16.39
C LYS A 264 -9.76 15.45 16.03
N MET A 265 -9.83 14.70 14.94
CA MET A 265 -8.69 13.92 14.46
C MET A 265 -7.58 14.83 13.92
N LEU A 266 -7.92 15.97 13.31
CA LEU A 266 -6.93 16.97 12.90
C LEU A 266 -6.26 17.64 14.12
N GLU A 267 -7.00 17.89 15.22
CA GLU A 267 -6.41 18.40 16.46
C GLU A 267 -5.39 17.41 17.07
N LEU A 268 -5.68 16.11 17.00
CA LEU A 268 -4.78 15.05 17.51
C LEU A 268 -3.58 14.80 16.61
N TYR A 269 -3.76 14.92 15.29
CA TYR A 269 -2.76 14.57 14.28
C TYR A 269 -2.59 15.70 13.25
N PRO A 270 -2.20 16.92 13.67
CA PRO A 270 -2.19 18.09 12.79
C PRO A 270 -1.17 18.00 11.65
N ASP A 271 -0.10 17.24 11.87
CA ASP A 271 1.02 17.15 10.92
C ASP A 271 0.90 15.97 9.93
N ARG A 272 0.01 14.99 10.19
CA ARG A 272 -0.17 13.88 9.25
C ARG A 272 -0.69 14.38 7.90
N VAL A 273 -0.13 13.85 6.82
CA VAL A 273 -0.52 14.25 5.46
C VAL A 273 -1.81 13.59 5.02
N ASN A 274 -2.47 14.20 4.02
CA ASN A 274 -3.70 13.74 3.39
C ASN A 274 -4.94 13.68 4.29
N PRO A 275 -5.27 14.71 5.06
CA PRO A 275 -6.52 14.73 5.80
C PRO A 275 -7.75 14.82 4.87
N GLY A 276 -7.60 15.46 3.70
CA GLY A 276 -8.70 15.81 2.82
C GLY A 276 -9.36 14.64 2.10
N LEU A 277 -8.66 13.50 1.93
CA LEU A 277 -9.25 12.29 1.35
C LEU A 277 -9.42 11.23 2.43
N ALA A 278 -8.32 10.67 2.91
CA ALA A 278 -8.37 9.50 3.79
C ALA A 278 -9.19 9.76 5.06
N LEU A 279 -8.88 10.82 5.81
CA LEU A 279 -9.60 11.14 7.03
C LEU A 279 -11.05 11.59 6.76
N TRP A 280 -11.29 12.42 5.73
CA TRP A 280 -12.64 12.89 5.44
C TRP A 280 -13.57 11.77 5.02
N LEU A 281 -13.14 10.88 4.10
CA LEU A 281 -13.94 9.73 3.70
C LEU A 281 -14.18 8.78 4.87
N SER A 282 -13.17 8.57 5.73
CA SER A 282 -13.31 7.75 6.94
C SER A 282 -14.33 8.34 7.93
N ALA A 283 -14.30 9.65 8.15
CA ALA A 283 -15.26 10.33 9.01
C ALA A 283 -16.70 10.24 8.45
N ARG A 284 -16.84 10.41 7.11
CA ARG A 284 -18.12 10.27 6.40
C ARG A 284 -18.67 8.85 6.46
N ALA A 285 -17.83 7.85 6.30
CA ALA A 285 -18.26 6.45 6.37
C ALA A 285 -18.80 6.05 7.76
N VAL A 286 -18.26 6.64 8.82
CA VAL A 286 -18.67 6.33 10.19
C VAL A 286 -19.86 7.16 10.66
N LYS A 287 -20.03 8.40 10.19
CA LYS A 287 -21.05 9.35 10.69
C LYS A 287 -22.13 9.71 9.66
N GLY A 288 -22.06 9.20 8.45
CA GLY A 288 -23.09 9.32 7.41
C GLY A 288 -23.07 10.66 6.75
#